data_5f7ef46b9b73dc0e447af9548d66f356
#
_entry.id   5f7ef46b9b73dc0e447af9548d66f356
#
_cell.length_a   1.000
_cell.length_b   1.000
_cell.length_c   1.000
_cell.angle_alpha   90.00
_cell.angle_beta   90.00
_cell.angle_gamma   90.00
#
_symmetry.space_group_name_H-M   'P 1'
#
loop_
_entity.id
_entity.type
_entity.pdbx_description
1 polymer ?
#
loop_
_entity_poly.entity_id
_entity_poly.type
_entity_poly.pdbx_seq_one_letter_code
_entity_poly.pdbx_strand_id
1 'polypeptide(L)'
;SSNEPGTLQTSNLYGAQDASGSTPAEQVPSAIKADNNAQQLLDAFKRGAGLSDCRYPEHITPEMMFMVGQMLGASVQGCMDLLGSRAAAKQEVRMAVTLINEEANNPLKFLPTGASALAQIFGPRMPGFMSGPVAMENAHHDLRTHEVGMMAGTQAAVQGLFERFDPQLIESQLESQGRHKPLFTSQRHARL
;
A
#
# COMPACT_ATOMS: atom_id res chain seq x y z
N SER A 1 -9.59 80.33 18.12
CA SER A 1 -8.94 81.24 17.18
C SER A 1 -8.64 80.50 15.91
N SER A 2 -9.52 80.58 14.88
CA SER A 2 -9.36 81.60 13.82
C SER A 2 -8.29 81.07 12.84
N ASN A 3 -8.42 80.88 11.58
CA ASN A 3 -9.24 81.57 10.59
C ASN A 3 -9.06 80.77 9.27
N GLU A 4 -10.11 80.56 8.52
CA GLU A 4 -10.09 80.58 7.05
C GLU A 4 -9.79 81.99 6.57
N PRO A 5 -9.65 82.32 5.27
CA PRO A 5 -10.07 81.69 4.00
C PRO A 5 -9.15 81.98 2.80
N GLY A 6 -9.62 81.53 1.59
CA GLY A 6 -9.25 82.22 0.35
C GLY A 6 -9.09 81.27 -0.86
N THR A 7 -10.13 81.01 -1.53
CA THR A 7 -10.65 81.25 -2.89
C THR A 7 -9.64 81.75 -3.95
N LEU A 8 -9.68 81.13 -5.12
CA LEU A 8 -9.96 81.56 -6.50
C LEU A 8 -9.26 80.66 -7.53
N GLN A 9 -10.03 79.96 -8.32
CA GLN A 9 -10.34 80.01 -9.76
C GLN A 9 -9.17 80.41 -10.70
N THR A 10 -8.98 79.58 -11.68
CA THR A 10 -9.24 79.80 -13.13
C THR A 10 -8.75 78.59 -13.91
N SER A 11 -9.65 77.90 -14.61
CA SER A 11 -9.90 77.84 -16.06
C SER A 11 -8.67 77.84 -16.97
N ASN A 12 -8.48 76.75 -17.74
CA ASN A 12 -8.73 76.68 -19.19
C ASN A 12 -8.05 75.41 -19.76
N LEU A 13 -8.77 74.53 -20.40
CA LEU A 13 -9.00 74.41 -21.86
C LEU A 13 -7.82 73.81 -22.69
N TYR A 14 -8.21 72.81 -23.50
CA TYR A 14 -7.59 72.14 -24.64
C TYR A 14 -6.51 71.13 -24.29
N GLY A 15 -6.71 69.82 -24.53
CA GLY A 15 -7.11 69.20 -25.79
C GLY A 15 -5.92 68.36 -26.25
N ALA A 16 -6.05 67.12 -26.28
CA ALA A 16 -5.46 66.23 -27.31
C ALA A 16 -5.82 64.79 -26.98
N GLN A 17 -6.54 64.21 -27.90
CA GLN A 17 -6.74 62.78 -28.02
C GLN A 17 -5.39 62.13 -28.34
N ASP A 18 -5.00 61.11 -27.56
CA ASP A 18 -4.18 60.06 -28.06
C ASP A 18 -4.81 58.74 -27.70
N ALA A 19 -5.35 58.13 -28.72
CA ALA A 19 -5.83 56.80 -28.75
C ALA A 19 -4.63 55.85 -28.75
N SER A 20 -4.19 55.40 -27.59
CA SER A 20 -3.33 54.24 -27.47
C SER A 20 -4.24 53.03 -27.23
N GLY A 21 -4.52 52.32 -28.31
CA GLY A 21 -5.17 51.03 -28.26
C GLY A 21 -4.34 50.07 -27.44
N SER A 22 -4.73 49.87 -26.18
CA SER A 22 -4.33 48.69 -25.42
C SER A 22 -5.11 47.51 -25.98
N THR A 23 -4.43 46.72 -26.82
CA THR A 23 -4.85 45.38 -27.22
C THR A 23 -5.22 44.62 -25.92
N PRO A 24 -6.43 44.05 -25.82
CA PRO A 24 -6.71 43.17 -24.69
C PRO A 24 -5.74 42.02 -24.72
N ALA A 25 -4.90 41.89 -23.70
CA ALA A 25 -4.12 40.69 -23.48
C ALA A 25 -5.12 39.53 -23.51
N GLU A 26 -4.96 38.69 -24.50
CA GLU A 26 -5.71 37.46 -24.72
C GLU A 26 -5.59 36.62 -23.45
N GLN A 27 -6.59 36.71 -22.60
CA GLN A 27 -6.76 35.83 -21.44
C GLN A 27 -7.05 34.46 -22.01
N VAL A 28 -5.98 33.63 -22.17
CA VAL A 28 -6.13 32.21 -22.42
C VAL A 28 -7.06 31.68 -21.34
N PRO A 29 -8.22 31.14 -21.69
CA PRO A 29 -9.24 30.83 -20.71
C PRO A 29 -8.67 29.86 -19.66
N SER A 30 -8.87 30.15 -18.39
CA SER A 30 -8.50 29.29 -17.26
C SER A 30 -9.00 27.85 -17.42
N ALA A 31 -10.10 27.66 -18.14
CA ALA A 31 -10.68 26.38 -18.50
C ALA A 31 -9.72 25.49 -19.34
N ILE A 32 -9.02 26.03 -20.34
CA ILE A 32 -8.09 25.22 -21.17
C ILE A 32 -6.90 24.73 -20.35
N LYS A 33 -6.40 25.54 -19.42
CA LYS A 33 -5.33 25.13 -18.50
C LYS A 33 -5.79 24.06 -17.50
N ALA A 34 -7.01 24.15 -17.01
CA ALA A 34 -7.60 23.17 -16.10
C ALA A 34 -7.84 21.82 -16.81
N ASP A 35 -8.33 21.85 -18.03
CA ASP A 35 -8.59 20.65 -18.84
C ASP A 35 -7.27 19.91 -19.20
N ASN A 36 -6.23 20.65 -19.58
CA ASN A 36 -4.92 20.08 -19.83
C ASN A 36 -4.30 19.44 -18.57
N ASN A 37 -4.52 20.03 -17.39
CA ASN A 37 -4.03 19.47 -16.15
C ASN A 37 -4.79 18.17 -15.78
N ALA A 38 -6.11 18.16 -15.94
CA ALA A 38 -6.92 16.97 -15.70
C ALA A 38 -6.52 15.80 -16.62
N GLN A 39 -6.25 16.09 -17.89
CA GLN A 39 -5.78 15.07 -18.84
C GLN A 39 -4.39 14.53 -18.46
N GLN A 40 -3.46 15.38 -18.06
CA GLN A 40 -2.13 14.96 -17.59
C GLN A 40 -2.22 14.06 -16.34
N LEU A 41 -3.10 14.38 -15.41
CA LEU A 41 -3.35 13.56 -14.22
C LEU A 41 -3.94 12.20 -14.58
N LEU A 42 -4.91 12.18 -15.52
CA LEU A 42 -5.49 10.95 -16.02
C LEU A 42 -4.44 10.04 -16.68
N ASP A 43 -3.61 10.60 -17.54
CA ASP A 43 -2.54 9.86 -18.21
C ASP A 43 -1.50 9.32 -17.22
N ALA A 44 -1.14 10.11 -16.20
CA ALA A 44 -0.26 9.66 -15.14
C ALA A 44 -0.87 8.53 -14.32
N PHE A 45 -2.15 8.65 -13.97
CA PHE A 45 -2.90 7.59 -13.29
C PHE A 45 -2.95 6.31 -14.11
N LYS A 46 -3.32 6.40 -15.39
CA LYS A 46 -3.38 5.24 -16.30
C LYS A 46 -2.03 4.53 -16.40
N ARG A 47 -0.95 5.26 -16.57
CA ARG A 47 0.41 4.68 -16.59
C ARG A 47 0.74 3.99 -15.28
N GLY A 48 0.47 4.62 -14.14
CA GLY A 48 0.75 4.05 -12.82
C GLY A 48 -0.09 2.82 -12.49
N ALA A 49 -1.32 2.77 -12.98
CA ALA A 49 -2.25 1.66 -12.79
C ALA A 49 -2.11 0.53 -13.83
N GLY A 50 -1.21 0.66 -14.83
CA GLY A 50 -1.08 -0.32 -15.93
C GLY A 50 -2.24 -0.29 -16.93
N LEU A 51 -2.95 0.84 -17.04
CA LEU A 51 -4.15 1.02 -17.88
C LEU A 51 -3.85 1.83 -19.15
N SER A 52 -2.59 1.89 -19.60
CA SER A 52 -2.18 2.72 -20.73
C SER A 52 -2.96 2.42 -22.02
N ASP A 53 -3.28 1.16 -22.26
CA ASP A 53 -4.01 0.71 -23.44
C ASP A 53 -5.54 0.63 -23.23
N CYS A 54 -6.00 1.03 -22.04
CA CYS A 54 -7.41 0.97 -21.71
C CYS A 54 -8.13 2.29 -22.07
N ARG A 55 -9.30 2.18 -22.71
CA ARG A 55 -10.14 3.34 -22.99
C ARG A 55 -10.63 4.00 -21.70
N TYR A 56 -11.07 3.22 -20.73
CA TYR A 56 -11.59 3.70 -19.45
C TYR A 56 -10.50 3.74 -18.37
N PRO A 57 -10.57 4.68 -17.42
CA PRO A 57 -11.49 5.80 -17.36
C PRO A 57 -11.20 6.86 -18.45
N GLU A 58 -12.24 7.56 -18.92
CA GLU A 58 -12.11 8.66 -19.90
C GLU A 58 -11.78 9.98 -19.23
N HIS A 59 -12.24 10.18 -17.99
CA HIS A 59 -12.05 11.41 -17.22
C HIS A 59 -11.78 11.08 -15.75
N ILE A 60 -11.02 11.94 -15.08
CA ILE A 60 -10.89 11.94 -13.62
C ILE A 60 -12.02 12.78 -13.04
N THR A 61 -12.88 12.15 -12.21
CA THR A 61 -13.92 12.85 -11.48
C THR A 61 -13.65 12.83 -9.97
N PRO A 62 -14.20 13.76 -9.18
CA PRO A 62 -14.09 13.73 -7.72
C PRO A 62 -14.55 12.39 -7.13
N GLU A 63 -15.64 11.82 -7.65
CA GLU A 63 -16.20 10.53 -7.21
C GLU A 63 -15.23 9.38 -7.48
N MET A 64 -14.61 9.37 -8.67
CA MET A 64 -13.58 8.39 -9.02
C MET A 64 -12.38 8.52 -8.06
N MET A 65 -11.90 9.71 -7.81
CA MET A 65 -10.77 9.94 -6.91
C MET A 65 -11.09 9.55 -5.46
N PHE A 66 -12.33 9.80 -5.01
CA PHE A 66 -12.81 9.34 -3.71
C PHE A 66 -12.80 7.81 -3.62
N MET A 67 -13.32 7.12 -4.64
CA MET A 67 -13.30 5.65 -4.71
C MET A 67 -11.87 5.10 -4.73
N VAL A 68 -10.98 5.67 -5.51
CA VAL A 68 -9.55 5.30 -5.54
C VAL A 68 -8.93 5.48 -4.15
N GLY A 69 -9.22 6.59 -3.48
CA GLY A 69 -8.77 6.85 -2.12
C GLY A 69 -9.26 5.79 -1.12
N GLN A 70 -10.55 5.41 -1.19
CA GLN A 70 -11.11 4.36 -0.34
C GLN A 70 -10.45 3.00 -0.61
N MET A 71 -10.31 2.62 -1.88
CA MET A 71 -9.65 1.36 -2.26
C MET A 71 -8.19 1.32 -1.80
N LEU A 72 -7.46 2.40 -1.98
CA LEU A 72 -6.07 2.52 -1.54
C LEU A 72 -5.96 2.44 -0.01
N GLY A 73 -6.81 3.16 0.71
CA GLY A 73 -6.87 3.11 2.18
C GLY A 73 -7.13 1.71 2.71
N ALA A 74 -8.14 1.03 2.15
CA ALA A 74 -8.47 -0.34 2.52
C ALA A 74 -7.33 -1.32 2.17
N SER A 75 -6.70 -1.18 1.00
CA SER A 75 -5.61 -2.04 0.57
C SER A 75 -4.37 -1.89 1.45
N VAL A 76 -4.00 -0.65 1.78
CA VAL A 76 -2.85 -0.38 2.65
C VAL A 76 -3.10 -0.89 4.07
N GLN A 77 -4.28 -0.60 4.65
CA GLN A 77 -4.61 -1.08 5.98
C GLN A 77 -4.64 -2.62 6.03
N GLY A 78 -5.32 -3.27 5.08
CA GLY A 78 -5.36 -4.73 5.02
C GLY A 78 -3.98 -5.38 4.85
N CYS A 79 -3.10 -4.78 4.05
CA CYS A 79 -1.72 -5.23 3.92
C CYS A 79 -0.97 -5.12 5.26
N MET A 80 -1.14 -4.01 5.99
CA MET A 80 -0.53 -3.80 7.31
C MET A 80 -1.05 -4.79 8.36
N ASP A 81 -2.34 -5.09 8.35
CA ASP A 81 -2.96 -6.06 9.26
C ASP A 81 -2.40 -7.48 9.03
N LEU A 82 -2.22 -7.87 7.76
CA LEU A 82 -1.58 -9.14 7.40
C LEU A 82 -0.11 -9.20 7.83
N LEU A 83 0.64 -8.11 7.64
CA LEU A 83 2.02 -8.01 8.12
C LEU A 83 2.11 -8.11 9.65
N GLY A 84 1.17 -7.47 10.36
CA GLY A 84 1.04 -7.54 11.82
C GLY A 84 0.74 -8.97 12.31
N SER A 85 -0.20 -9.65 11.68
CA SER A 85 -0.55 -11.05 11.98
C SER A 85 0.64 -11.98 11.79
N ARG A 86 1.41 -11.80 10.70
CA ARG A 86 2.66 -12.52 10.48
C ARG A 86 3.69 -12.26 11.58
N ALA A 87 3.85 -10.99 11.99
CA ALA A 87 4.80 -10.63 13.03
C ALA A 87 4.45 -11.29 14.37
N ALA A 88 3.17 -11.34 14.73
CA ALA A 88 2.66 -12.03 15.92
C ALA A 88 2.97 -13.54 15.87
N ALA A 89 2.66 -14.22 14.77
CA ALA A 89 2.98 -15.64 14.57
C ALA A 89 4.49 -15.92 14.68
N LYS A 90 5.34 -15.01 14.18
CA LYS A 90 6.79 -15.12 14.28
C LYS A 90 7.31 -14.95 15.71
N GLN A 91 6.68 -14.09 16.51
CA GLN A 91 7.01 -13.91 17.93
C GLN A 91 6.69 -15.14 18.76
N GLU A 92 5.56 -15.82 18.49
CA GLU A 92 5.20 -17.09 19.15
C GLU A 92 6.25 -18.20 18.90
N VAL A 93 6.84 -18.20 17.71
CA VAL A 93 7.89 -19.17 17.33
C VAL A 93 9.30 -18.72 17.76
N ARG A 94 9.44 -17.59 18.48
CA ARG A 94 10.72 -17.02 18.95
C ARG A 94 11.78 -16.83 17.84
N MET A 95 11.38 -16.38 16.67
CA MET A 95 12.34 -16.10 15.60
C MET A 95 12.43 -14.61 15.26
N ALA A 96 13.59 -14.07 15.54
CA ALA A 96 14.29 -12.95 14.94
C ALA A 96 13.86 -11.51 15.26
N VAL A 97 14.82 -10.86 15.85
CA VAL A 97 15.04 -9.40 15.97
C VAL A 97 14.84 -8.73 14.60
N THR A 98 13.92 -7.79 14.52
CA THR A 98 13.82 -6.90 13.36
C THR A 98 14.94 -5.87 13.46
N LEU A 99 16.00 -6.06 12.68
CA LEU A 99 17.05 -5.05 12.52
C LEU A 99 16.45 -3.87 11.74
N ILE A 100 16.49 -2.69 12.34
CA ILE A 100 16.20 -1.43 11.65
C ILE A 100 17.34 -1.18 10.69
N ASN A 101 17.05 -1.22 9.40
CA ASN A 101 18.02 -0.93 8.35
C ASN A 101 18.02 0.59 8.10
N GLU A 102 19.16 1.24 8.18
CA GLU A 102 19.27 2.70 8.09
C GLU A 102 18.83 3.29 6.75
N GLU A 103 18.70 2.47 5.70
CA GLU A 103 18.48 2.96 4.34
C GLU A 103 17.16 2.51 3.68
N ALA A 104 16.37 1.63 4.27
CA ALA A 104 15.21 1.06 3.59
C ALA A 104 14.08 0.59 4.53
N ASN A 105 13.56 1.49 5.36
CA ASN A 105 12.42 1.14 6.22
C ASN A 105 11.12 1.15 5.42
N ASN A 106 10.36 0.08 5.53
CA ASN A 106 9.05 0.02 4.88
C ASN A 106 8.00 0.71 5.77
N PRO A 107 7.37 1.82 5.31
CA PRO A 107 6.37 2.54 6.10
C PRO A 107 5.19 1.68 6.54
N LEU A 108 4.84 0.61 5.77
CA LEU A 108 3.76 -0.31 6.12
C LEU A 108 4.10 -1.23 7.31
N LYS A 109 5.36 -1.34 7.68
CA LYS A 109 5.82 -2.16 8.83
C LYS A 109 6.09 -1.34 10.08
N PHE A 110 6.42 -0.05 9.92
CA PHE A 110 6.87 0.80 11.01
C PHE A 110 5.82 1.79 11.51
N LEU A 111 4.84 2.14 10.67
CA LEU A 111 3.82 3.10 11.05
C LEU A 111 2.57 2.39 11.62
N PRO A 112 1.84 3.04 12.55
CA PRO A 112 0.79 2.36 13.30
C PRO A 112 -0.52 2.16 12.53
N THR A 113 -0.78 2.98 11.49
CA THR A 113 -2.04 2.95 10.74
C THR A 113 -1.83 3.14 9.25
N GLY A 114 -2.76 2.64 8.44
CA GLY A 114 -2.76 2.86 6.99
C GLY A 114 -2.79 4.34 6.62
N ALA A 115 -3.52 5.15 7.38
CA ALA A 115 -3.57 6.60 7.17
C ALA A 115 -2.19 7.25 7.38
N SER A 116 -1.46 6.86 8.44
CA SER A 116 -0.10 7.38 8.69
C SER A 116 0.89 6.90 7.63
N ALA A 117 0.76 5.65 7.16
CA ALA A 117 1.58 5.13 6.07
C ALA A 117 1.34 5.90 4.76
N LEU A 118 0.07 6.16 4.40
CA LEU A 118 -0.28 6.95 3.22
C LEU A 118 0.19 8.40 3.34
N ALA A 119 0.04 9.03 4.50
CA ALA A 119 0.56 10.37 4.75
C ALA A 119 2.08 10.44 4.56
N GLN A 120 2.82 9.42 4.99
CA GLN A 120 4.25 9.31 4.78
C GLN A 120 4.62 9.08 3.30
N ILE A 121 3.84 8.27 2.58
CA ILE A 121 4.09 7.94 1.16
C ILE A 121 3.84 9.13 0.25
N PHE A 122 2.78 9.91 0.51
CA PHE A 122 2.38 11.06 -0.31
C PHE A 122 2.90 12.40 0.21
N GLY A 123 3.39 12.43 1.45
CA GLY A 123 3.93 13.62 2.09
C GLY A 123 5.37 13.94 1.69
N PRO A 124 6.00 14.90 2.38
CA PRO A 124 7.42 15.20 2.19
C PRO A 124 8.27 13.96 2.46
N ARG A 125 9.18 13.68 1.55
CA ARG A 125 10.05 12.50 1.64
C ARG A 125 10.91 12.56 2.90
N MET A 126 10.70 11.62 3.81
CA MET A 126 11.60 11.44 4.96
C MET A 126 12.73 10.49 4.57
N PRO A 127 13.99 10.85 4.86
CA PRO A 127 15.13 9.96 4.63
C PRO A 127 14.94 8.62 5.36
N GLY A 128 15.40 7.55 4.75
CA GLY A 128 15.33 6.21 5.35
C GLY A 128 14.04 5.44 5.09
N PHE A 129 13.00 6.03 4.46
CA PHE A 129 11.80 5.30 4.07
C PHE A 129 11.76 4.97 2.57
N MET A 130 11.24 3.78 2.28
CA MET A 130 10.97 3.33 0.90
C MET A 130 9.91 4.22 0.25
N SER A 131 9.97 4.34 -1.09
CA SER A 131 8.87 4.95 -1.86
C SER A 131 7.63 4.05 -1.83
N GLY A 132 6.44 4.64 -2.06
CA GLY A 132 5.18 3.91 -1.99
C GLY A 132 5.13 2.62 -2.81
N PRO A 133 5.44 2.62 -4.11
CA PRO A 133 5.46 1.41 -4.92
C PRO A 133 6.42 0.34 -4.38
N VAL A 134 7.65 0.73 -4.05
CA VAL A 134 8.67 -0.19 -3.50
C VAL A 134 8.22 -0.77 -2.14
N ALA A 135 7.60 0.05 -1.30
CA ALA A 135 7.08 -0.39 -0.01
C ALA A 135 5.97 -1.45 -0.16
N MET A 136 5.05 -1.26 -1.10
CA MET A 136 3.98 -2.22 -1.40
C MET A 136 4.53 -3.52 -1.98
N GLU A 137 5.45 -3.46 -2.94
CA GLU A 137 6.11 -4.64 -3.49
C GLU A 137 6.85 -5.44 -2.43
N ASN A 138 7.61 -4.77 -1.57
CA ASN A 138 8.32 -5.39 -0.45
C ASN A 138 7.34 -6.05 0.54
N ALA A 139 6.24 -5.38 0.88
CA ALA A 139 5.21 -5.94 1.76
C ALA A 139 4.57 -7.21 1.17
N HIS A 140 4.17 -7.17 -0.08
CA HIS A 140 3.59 -8.33 -0.77
C HIS A 140 4.60 -9.47 -0.95
N HIS A 141 5.87 -9.17 -1.23
CA HIS A 141 6.92 -10.18 -1.28
C HIS A 141 7.05 -10.92 0.05
N ASP A 142 7.08 -10.18 1.15
CA ASP A 142 7.17 -10.74 2.49
C ASP A 142 5.96 -11.62 2.84
N LEU A 143 4.75 -11.17 2.49
CA LEU A 143 3.53 -11.96 2.73
C LEU A 143 3.56 -13.27 1.95
N ARG A 144 3.91 -13.23 0.66
CA ARG A 144 4.03 -14.45 -0.17
C ARG A 144 5.09 -15.41 0.36
N THR A 145 6.25 -14.89 0.74
CA THR A 145 7.33 -15.73 1.30
C THR A 145 6.89 -16.41 2.59
N HIS A 146 6.15 -15.71 3.43
CA HIS A 146 5.60 -16.27 4.66
C HIS A 146 4.58 -17.37 4.37
N GLU A 147 3.65 -17.15 3.44
CA GLU A 147 2.64 -18.12 3.04
C GLU A 147 3.28 -19.43 2.54
N VAL A 148 4.23 -19.31 1.62
CA VAL A 148 4.98 -20.49 1.12
C VAL A 148 5.71 -21.21 2.25
N GLY A 149 6.35 -20.48 3.15
CA GLY A 149 7.02 -21.06 4.32
C GLY A 149 6.07 -21.77 5.27
N MET A 150 4.89 -21.20 5.53
CA MET A 150 3.85 -21.83 6.34
C MET A 150 3.32 -23.13 5.71
N MET A 151 3.07 -23.12 4.40
CA MET A 151 2.64 -24.32 3.68
C MET A 151 3.68 -25.45 3.76
N ALA A 152 4.95 -25.13 3.47
CA ALA A 152 6.05 -26.10 3.56
C ALA A 152 6.23 -26.63 4.98
N GLY A 153 6.17 -25.76 5.98
CA GLY A 153 6.28 -26.15 7.39
C GLY A 153 5.12 -27.05 7.83
N THR A 154 3.90 -26.74 7.42
CA THR A 154 2.72 -27.58 7.71
C THR A 154 2.84 -28.95 7.07
N GLN A 155 3.26 -29.03 5.80
CA GLN A 155 3.48 -30.32 5.12
C GLN A 155 4.54 -31.16 5.83
N ALA A 156 5.68 -30.55 6.19
CA ALA A 156 6.74 -31.24 6.92
C ALA A 156 6.28 -31.72 8.30
N ALA A 157 5.49 -30.91 9.02
CA ALA A 157 4.95 -31.29 10.31
C ALA A 157 3.98 -32.48 10.20
N VAL A 158 3.08 -32.47 9.22
CA VAL A 158 2.14 -33.58 8.96
C VAL A 158 2.89 -34.85 8.57
N GLN A 159 3.87 -34.74 7.68
CA GLN A 159 4.69 -35.89 7.30
C GLN A 159 5.46 -36.47 8.50
N GLY A 160 6.07 -35.60 9.31
CA GLY A 160 6.77 -36.05 10.53
C GLY A 160 5.84 -36.69 11.57
N LEU A 161 4.55 -36.30 11.61
CA LEU A 161 3.56 -37.01 12.43
C LEU A 161 3.28 -38.41 11.88
N PHE A 162 3.07 -38.57 10.57
CA PHE A 162 2.83 -39.88 9.96
C PHE A 162 4.04 -40.83 10.18
N GLU A 163 5.26 -40.32 10.04
CA GLU A 163 6.48 -41.12 10.32
C GLU A 163 6.55 -41.59 11.78
N ARG A 164 6.13 -40.72 12.76
CA ARG A 164 6.12 -41.10 14.19
C ARG A 164 5.02 -42.08 14.55
N PHE A 165 3.92 -42.09 13.82
CA PHE A 165 2.79 -43.00 14.01
C PHE A 165 2.79 -44.16 13.03
N ASP A 166 3.94 -44.43 12.37
CA ASP A 166 4.11 -45.61 11.54
C ASP A 166 3.93 -46.86 12.42
N PRO A 167 2.94 -47.72 12.13
CA PRO A 167 2.69 -48.95 12.92
C PRO A 167 3.92 -49.86 13.06
N GLN A 168 4.75 -49.93 12.01
CA GLN A 168 5.96 -50.77 12.02
C GLN A 168 7.00 -50.20 12.99
N LEU A 169 7.18 -48.89 13.05
CA LEU A 169 8.07 -48.24 14.01
C LEU A 169 7.57 -48.43 15.46
N ILE A 170 6.29 -48.31 15.69
CA ILE A 170 5.67 -48.48 17.00
C ILE A 170 5.83 -49.95 17.45
N GLU A 171 5.57 -50.92 16.56
CA GLU A 171 5.73 -52.34 16.88
C GLU A 171 7.20 -52.69 17.21
N SER A 172 8.16 -52.21 16.42
CA SER A 172 9.58 -52.42 16.68
C SER A 172 10.06 -51.80 18.00
N GLN A 173 9.52 -50.64 18.37
CA GLN A 173 9.81 -49.99 19.66
C GLN A 173 9.22 -50.78 20.85
N LEU A 174 8.02 -51.32 20.71
CA LEU A 174 7.38 -52.16 21.73
C LEU A 174 8.10 -53.46 21.91
N GLU A 175 8.57 -54.11 20.84
CA GLU A 175 9.38 -55.30 20.88
C GLU A 175 10.72 -55.05 21.58
N SER A 176 11.41 -53.94 21.27
CA SER A 176 12.66 -53.56 21.92
C SER A 176 12.52 -53.28 23.41
N GLN A 177 11.33 -52.88 23.88
CA GLN A 177 11.02 -52.65 25.30
C GLN A 177 10.51 -53.88 26.03
N GLY A 178 10.51 -55.06 25.41
CA GLY A 178 10.10 -56.34 26.05
C GLY A 178 8.59 -56.44 26.31
N ARG A 179 7.78 -55.62 25.71
CA ARG A 179 6.31 -55.65 25.82
C ARG A 179 5.70 -56.34 24.60
N HIS A 180 5.74 -57.67 24.61
CA HIS A 180 5.14 -58.49 23.56
C HIS A 180 3.61 -58.56 23.72
N LYS A 181 2.87 -57.65 23.09
CA LYS A 181 1.49 -57.85 22.64
C LYS A 181 1.34 -57.19 21.29
N PRO A 182 1.03 -57.92 20.19
CA PRO A 182 0.76 -57.31 18.91
C PRO A 182 -0.47 -56.44 19.02
N LEU A 183 -0.34 -55.15 18.70
CA LEU A 183 -1.41 -54.16 18.74
C LEU A 183 -2.50 -54.39 17.68
N PHE A 184 -2.19 -55.19 16.66
CA PHE A 184 -3.10 -55.54 15.58
C PHE A 184 -3.03 -57.03 15.26
N THR A 185 -3.93 -57.84 15.82
CA THR A 185 -4.21 -59.16 15.31
C THR A 185 -5.10 -59.05 14.07
N SER A 186 -4.49 -59.15 12.90
CA SER A 186 -5.26 -59.38 11.66
C SER A 186 -5.93 -60.76 11.78
N GLN A 187 -7.20 -60.79 12.11
CA GLN A 187 -8.03 -61.98 11.93
C GLN A 187 -8.18 -62.25 10.43
N ARG A 188 -7.22 -62.98 9.83
CA ARG A 188 -7.48 -63.71 8.60
C ARG A 188 -8.42 -64.85 8.95
N HIS A 189 -9.71 -64.69 8.67
CA HIS A 189 -10.63 -65.81 8.61
C HIS A 189 -10.17 -66.79 7.55
N ALA A 190 -9.55 -67.89 7.98
CA ALA A 190 -9.49 -69.10 7.18
C ALA A 190 -10.92 -69.67 7.14
N ARG A 191 -11.56 -69.56 5.98
CA ARG A 191 -12.70 -70.40 5.62
C ARG A 191 -12.16 -71.64 4.93
N LEU A 192 -12.32 -72.77 5.63
CA LEU A 192 -12.43 -74.08 5.01
C LEU A 192 -13.71 -74.17 4.16
#